data_003e0858f8593d04c3ddec9285e1de85
#
_entry.id   003e0858f8593d04c3ddec9285e1de85
#
_cell.length_a   1.000
_cell.length_b   1.000
_cell.length_c   1.000
_cell.angle_alpha   90.00
_cell.angle_beta   90.00
_cell.angle_gamma   90.00
#
_symmetry.space_group_name_H-M   'P 1'
#
loop_
_entity.id
_entity.type
_entity.pdbx_description
1 polymer ?
#
loop_
_entity_poly.entity_id
_entity_poly.type
_entity_poly.pdbx_seq_one_letter_code
_entity_poly.pdbx_strand_id
1 'polypeptide(L)'
;ALVELLDLYPTLTELCGLKTTDDLQGKSLVPILEKPDQTVKEVAITQTPRPNYPRGKTPQIMGYSIRTEQYRYTEWRNFSNGDVKARDLYDHTYDPDEMTNLAKRRDKQSLIAGLAIKLEQTALKTKR
;
A
#
# COMPACT_ATOMS: atom_id res chain seq x y z
N ALA A 1 5.11 -2.47 -12.93
CA ALA A 1 4.50 -3.43 -12.01
C ALA A 1 4.50 -2.90 -10.58
N LEU A 2 3.48 -3.30 -9.79
CA LEU A 2 3.41 -2.98 -8.37
C LEU A 2 4.09 -4.08 -7.56
N VAL A 3 5.06 -3.71 -6.72
CA VAL A 3 5.87 -4.63 -5.93
C VAL A 3 6.04 -4.11 -4.49
N GLU A 4 6.29 -5.02 -3.55
CA GLU A 4 6.53 -4.71 -2.14
C GLU A 4 7.76 -5.49 -1.64
N LEU A 5 8.42 -5.01 -0.58
CA LEU A 5 9.57 -5.71 -0.01
C LEU A 5 9.23 -7.13 0.49
N LEU A 6 8.00 -7.35 0.94
CA LEU A 6 7.54 -8.68 1.39
C LEU A 6 7.42 -9.70 0.24
N ASP A 7 7.47 -9.26 -1.02
CA ASP A 7 7.45 -10.13 -2.20
C ASP A 7 8.83 -10.78 -2.46
N LEU A 8 9.91 -10.25 -1.87
CA LEU A 8 11.26 -10.78 -2.09
C LEU A 8 11.41 -12.20 -1.56
N TYR A 9 10.89 -12.48 -0.37
CA TYR A 9 11.03 -13.81 0.22
C TYR A 9 10.36 -14.91 -0.62
N PRO A 10 9.07 -14.83 -0.99
CA PRO A 10 8.46 -15.84 -1.87
C PRO A 10 9.12 -15.92 -3.25
N THR A 11 9.63 -14.81 -3.78
CA THR A 11 10.35 -14.81 -5.06
C THR A 11 11.65 -15.60 -4.96
N LEU A 12 12.47 -15.35 -3.93
CA LEU A 12 13.74 -16.05 -3.74
C LEU A 12 13.53 -17.55 -3.47
N THR A 13 12.54 -17.91 -2.66
CA THR A 13 12.23 -19.32 -2.39
C THR A 13 11.79 -20.06 -3.65
N GLU A 14 10.97 -19.44 -4.50
CA GLU A 14 10.56 -20.01 -5.78
C GLU A 14 11.75 -20.18 -6.73
N LEU A 15 12.60 -19.15 -6.90
CA LEU A 15 13.81 -19.22 -7.74
C LEU A 15 14.79 -20.30 -7.28
N CYS A 16 14.85 -20.59 -5.97
CA CYS A 16 15.71 -21.64 -5.41
C CYS A 16 15.04 -23.03 -5.41
N GLY A 17 13.82 -23.17 -5.91
CA GLY A 17 13.07 -24.45 -5.88
C GLY A 17 12.70 -24.91 -4.47
N LEU A 18 12.64 -23.98 -3.49
CA LEU A 18 12.27 -24.26 -2.11
C LEU A 18 10.76 -24.18 -1.91
N LYS A 19 10.25 -24.95 -0.95
CA LYS A 19 8.83 -24.83 -0.56
C LYS A 19 8.62 -23.58 0.28
N THR A 20 7.61 -22.80 -0.07
CA THR A 20 7.12 -21.68 0.75
C THR A 20 6.15 -22.17 1.82
N THR A 21 5.95 -21.38 2.87
CA THR A 21 4.85 -21.57 3.82
C THR A 21 3.57 -20.94 3.25
N ASP A 22 2.40 -21.52 3.59
CA ASP A 22 1.10 -21.11 3.02
C ASP A 22 0.61 -19.74 3.53
N ASP A 23 1.23 -19.17 4.59
CA ASP A 23 0.78 -17.95 5.25
C ASP A 23 1.49 -16.67 4.80
N LEU A 24 2.14 -16.66 3.63
CA LEU A 24 2.86 -15.49 3.14
C LEU A 24 1.90 -14.43 2.58
N GLN A 25 2.06 -13.19 3.05
CA GLN A 25 1.34 -12.04 2.49
C GLN A 25 1.96 -11.56 1.17
N GLY A 26 3.25 -11.78 0.98
CA GLY A 26 3.98 -11.48 -0.25
C GLY A 26 3.61 -12.44 -1.38
N LYS A 27 3.76 -11.98 -2.60
CA LYS A 27 3.57 -12.77 -3.82
C LYS A 27 4.90 -12.88 -4.56
N SER A 28 5.17 -14.06 -5.12
CA SER A 28 6.35 -14.22 -5.97
C SER A 28 6.30 -13.30 -7.19
N LEU A 29 7.43 -12.69 -7.48
CA LEU A 29 7.62 -11.83 -8.66
C LEU A 29 8.17 -12.63 -9.87
N VAL A 30 8.40 -13.93 -9.75
CA VAL A 30 8.88 -14.77 -10.86
C VAL A 30 8.04 -14.59 -12.13
N PRO A 31 6.68 -14.54 -12.09
CA PRO A 31 5.89 -14.30 -13.29
C PRO A 31 6.21 -12.97 -14.00
N ILE A 32 6.58 -11.93 -13.26
CA ILE A 32 6.98 -10.62 -13.83
C ILE A 32 8.41 -10.70 -14.38
N LEU A 33 9.31 -11.45 -13.73
CA LEU A 33 10.67 -11.65 -14.22
C LEU A 33 10.68 -12.41 -15.55
N GLU A 34 9.79 -13.38 -15.72
CA GLU A 34 9.63 -14.14 -16.97
C GLU A 34 8.89 -13.35 -18.05
N LYS A 35 7.87 -12.61 -17.67
CA LYS A 35 7.02 -11.81 -18.56
C LYS A 35 6.72 -10.45 -17.93
N PRO A 36 7.50 -9.40 -18.23
CA PRO A 36 7.41 -8.07 -17.59
C PRO A 36 6.04 -7.39 -17.69
N ASP A 37 5.23 -7.75 -18.66
CA ASP A 37 3.88 -7.20 -18.87
C ASP A 37 2.83 -7.83 -17.94
N GLN A 38 3.19 -8.87 -17.18
CA GLN A 38 2.27 -9.49 -16.22
C GLN A 38 2.12 -8.65 -14.95
N THR A 39 0.96 -8.80 -14.33
CA THR A 39 0.63 -8.18 -13.03
C THR A 39 0.39 -9.26 -11.98
N VAL A 40 1.12 -9.23 -10.87
CA VAL A 40 0.94 -10.20 -9.76
C VAL A 40 0.04 -9.64 -8.66
N LYS A 41 -0.13 -8.30 -8.59
CA LYS A 41 -0.99 -7.64 -7.61
C LYS A 41 -1.56 -6.33 -8.15
N GLU A 42 -2.74 -5.96 -7.65
CA GLU A 42 -3.42 -4.72 -8.04
C GLU A 42 -3.06 -3.53 -7.17
N VAL A 43 -2.50 -3.76 -5.99
CA VAL A 43 -2.08 -2.72 -5.05
C VAL A 43 -0.78 -3.09 -4.36
N ALA A 44 0.03 -2.08 -4.05
CA ALA A 44 1.13 -2.15 -3.11
C ALA A 44 0.81 -1.30 -1.88
N ILE A 45 1.22 -1.76 -0.69
CA ILE A 45 0.89 -1.15 0.59
C ILE A 45 2.15 -0.57 1.23
N THR A 46 2.01 0.62 1.82
CA THR A 46 3.07 1.22 2.64
C THR A 46 2.46 1.73 3.95
N GLN A 47 3.18 1.54 5.04
CA GLN A 47 2.83 2.09 6.36
C GLN A 47 3.93 3.01 6.84
N THR A 48 3.55 4.19 7.37
CA THR A 48 4.50 5.20 7.85
C THR A 48 4.00 5.84 9.13
N PRO A 49 4.77 5.74 10.25
CA PRO A 49 4.41 6.41 11.50
C PRO A 49 4.71 7.92 11.45
N ARG A 50 3.91 8.71 12.19
CA ARG A 50 4.21 10.12 12.43
C ARG A 50 3.98 10.48 13.91
N PRO A 51 4.86 11.28 14.53
CA PRO A 51 6.21 11.59 14.04
C PRO A 51 7.08 10.33 13.99
N ASN A 52 8.23 10.40 13.32
CA ASN A 52 9.27 9.40 13.48
C ASN A 52 9.64 9.35 14.96
N TYR A 53 9.45 8.20 15.60
CA TYR A 53 9.61 8.03 17.03
C TYR A 53 10.82 7.15 17.36
N PRO A 54 11.50 7.44 18.49
CA PRO A 54 12.57 6.59 18.97
C PRO A 54 12.01 5.19 19.37
N ARG A 55 12.86 4.18 19.34
CA ARG A 55 12.54 2.80 19.75
C ARG A 55 11.75 2.78 21.07
N GLY A 56 10.66 2.02 21.12
CA GLY A 56 9.85 1.80 22.32
C GLY A 56 8.75 2.81 22.58
N LYS A 57 8.51 3.76 21.67
CA LYS A 57 7.34 4.67 21.75
C LYS A 57 6.30 4.31 20.71
N THR A 58 5.02 4.44 21.08
CA THR A 58 3.87 4.27 20.17
C THR A 58 3.73 5.48 19.25
N PRO A 59 3.44 5.32 17.95
CA PRO A 59 3.13 6.44 17.08
C PRO A 59 1.81 7.11 17.48
N GLN A 60 1.68 8.40 17.21
CA GLN A 60 0.42 9.12 17.38
C GLN A 60 -0.49 8.94 16.16
N ILE A 61 0.11 9.02 14.99
CA ILE A 61 -0.55 8.88 13.69
C ILE A 61 0.16 7.77 12.89
N MET A 62 -0.63 6.97 12.19
CA MET A 62 -0.13 6.01 11.22
C MET A 62 -0.70 6.35 9.85
N GLY A 63 0.15 6.51 8.87
CA GLY A 63 -0.22 6.60 7.45
C GLY A 63 -0.34 5.20 6.87
N TYR A 64 -1.50 4.88 6.32
CA TYR A 64 -1.73 3.68 5.52
C TYR A 64 -1.94 4.11 4.08
N SER A 65 -1.04 3.69 3.21
CA SER A 65 -1.04 4.07 1.80
C SER A 65 -1.22 2.85 0.91
N ILE A 66 -2.08 2.98 -0.09
CA ILE A 66 -2.15 2.04 -1.21
C ILE A 66 -1.69 2.74 -2.48
N ARG A 67 -0.88 2.04 -3.27
CA ARG A 67 -0.47 2.39 -4.61
C ARG A 67 -1.18 1.45 -5.59
N THR A 68 -2.01 2.00 -6.46
CA THR A 68 -2.55 1.32 -7.65
C THR A 68 -1.67 1.67 -8.85
N GLU A 69 -1.97 1.17 -10.02
CA GLU A 69 -1.26 1.56 -11.25
C GLU A 69 -1.27 3.09 -11.47
N GLN A 70 -2.42 3.74 -11.26
CA GLN A 70 -2.61 5.17 -11.51
C GLN A 70 -2.51 6.02 -10.24
N TYR A 71 -3.10 5.58 -9.13
CA TYR A 71 -3.29 6.42 -7.95
C TYR A 71 -2.42 5.99 -6.77
N ARG A 72 -1.97 6.97 -5.99
CA ARG A 72 -1.58 6.76 -4.60
C ARG A 72 -2.62 7.39 -3.70
N TYR A 73 -3.18 6.61 -2.78
CA TYR A 73 -4.13 7.06 -1.78
C TYR A 73 -3.61 6.74 -0.39
N THR A 74 -3.61 7.72 0.51
CA THR A 74 -3.13 7.57 1.90
C THR A 74 -4.18 8.07 2.87
N GLU A 75 -4.43 7.31 3.94
CA GLU A 75 -5.15 7.76 5.12
C GLU A 75 -4.19 7.90 6.29
N TRP A 76 -4.19 9.09 6.89
CA TRP A 76 -3.50 9.37 8.14
C TRP A 76 -4.46 9.13 9.29
N ARG A 77 -4.27 8.04 10.01
CA ARG A 77 -5.18 7.62 11.09
C ARG A 77 -4.53 7.81 12.45
N ASN A 78 -5.32 8.22 13.43
CA ASN A 78 -4.91 8.17 14.84
C ASN A 78 -4.63 6.71 15.19
N PHE A 79 -3.44 6.46 15.77
CA PHE A 79 -2.98 5.08 16.02
C PHE A 79 -3.80 4.37 17.11
N SER A 80 -4.32 5.12 18.09
CA SER A 80 -5.03 4.55 19.24
C SER A 80 -6.49 4.17 18.95
N ASN A 81 -7.19 4.98 18.12
CA ASN A 81 -8.63 4.80 17.88
C ASN A 81 -9.00 4.57 16.40
N GLY A 82 -8.03 4.68 15.48
CA GLY A 82 -8.25 4.46 14.05
C GLY A 82 -8.91 5.60 13.29
N ASP A 83 -9.24 6.72 13.95
CA ASP A 83 -9.88 7.88 13.32
C ASP A 83 -9.02 8.44 12.18
N VAL A 84 -9.65 8.67 11.03
CA VAL A 84 -8.99 9.32 9.89
C VAL A 84 -8.87 10.83 10.16
N LYS A 85 -7.64 11.32 10.24
CA LYS A 85 -7.31 12.73 10.49
C LYS A 85 -7.03 13.51 9.21
N ALA A 86 -6.46 12.85 8.20
CA ALA A 86 -6.18 13.45 6.89
C ALA A 86 -6.18 12.38 5.80
N ARG A 87 -6.31 12.84 4.54
CA ARG A 87 -6.20 12.00 3.35
C ARG A 87 -5.33 12.68 2.32
N ASP A 88 -4.57 11.87 1.59
CA ASP A 88 -3.85 12.30 0.41
C ASP A 88 -4.27 11.45 -0.78
N LEU A 89 -4.40 12.08 -1.95
CA LEU A 89 -4.66 11.42 -3.22
C LEU A 89 -3.80 12.06 -4.30
N TYR A 90 -3.02 11.24 -5.00
CA TYR A 90 -2.19 11.67 -6.14
C TYR A 90 -2.50 10.83 -7.36
N ASP A 91 -2.48 11.46 -8.54
CA ASP A 91 -2.73 10.83 -9.83
C ASP A 91 -1.42 10.77 -10.62
N HIS A 92 -0.78 9.63 -10.64
CA HIS A 92 0.54 9.45 -11.29
C HIS A 92 0.52 9.50 -12.81
N THR A 93 -0.66 9.53 -13.43
CA THR A 93 -0.76 9.77 -14.88
C THR A 93 -0.38 11.21 -15.23
N TYR A 94 -0.73 12.16 -14.35
CA TYR A 94 -0.53 13.60 -14.59
C TYR A 94 0.45 14.24 -13.60
N ASP A 95 0.69 13.61 -12.47
CA ASP A 95 1.50 14.15 -11.36
C ASP A 95 2.36 13.03 -10.74
N PRO A 96 3.37 12.51 -11.47
CA PRO A 96 4.24 11.45 -10.98
C PRO A 96 5.07 11.86 -9.75
N ASP A 97 5.31 13.17 -9.57
CA ASP A 97 6.09 13.73 -8.46
C ASP A 97 5.24 14.06 -7.22
N GLU A 98 3.93 13.77 -7.26
CA GLU A 98 3.00 13.95 -6.13
C GLU A 98 2.94 15.39 -5.57
N MET A 99 2.99 16.39 -6.46
CA MET A 99 2.99 17.80 -6.10
C MET A 99 1.61 18.34 -5.74
N THR A 100 0.53 17.70 -6.23
CA THR A 100 -0.84 18.19 -6.10
C THR A 100 -1.75 17.17 -5.41
N ASN A 101 -2.09 17.43 -4.15
CA ASN A 101 -3.02 16.58 -3.39
C ASN A 101 -4.46 16.81 -3.84
N LEU A 102 -5.09 15.78 -4.41
CA LEU A 102 -6.46 15.79 -4.95
C LEU A 102 -7.53 15.40 -3.92
N ALA A 103 -7.16 15.08 -2.67
CA ALA A 103 -8.08 14.51 -1.67
C ALA A 103 -9.27 15.44 -1.32
N LYS A 104 -9.13 16.75 -1.50
CA LYS A 104 -10.20 17.74 -1.22
C LYS A 104 -11.07 18.04 -2.44
N ARG A 105 -10.78 17.52 -3.62
CA ARG A 105 -11.57 17.77 -4.83
C ARG A 105 -12.91 17.05 -4.78
N ARG A 106 -13.99 17.78 -5.08
CA ARG A 106 -15.37 17.25 -5.07
C ARG A 106 -15.58 16.14 -6.10
N ASP A 107 -15.01 16.30 -7.30
CA ASP A 107 -15.09 15.34 -8.40
C ASP A 107 -14.33 14.02 -8.13
N LYS A 108 -13.47 13.96 -7.11
CA LYS A 108 -12.70 12.79 -6.72
C LYS A 108 -13.29 12.02 -5.53
N GLN A 109 -14.36 12.47 -4.90
CA GLN A 109 -14.89 11.86 -3.68
C GLN A 109 -15.39 10.42 -3.88
N SER A 110 -15.99 10.10 -5.02
CA SER A 110 -16.39 8.72 -5.35
C SER A 110 -15.18 7.78 -5.51
N LEU A 111 -14.13 8.27 -6.19
CA LEU A 111 -12.85 7.54 -6.32
C LEU A 111 -12.21 7.30 -4.94
N ILE A 112 -12.17 8.33 -4.09
CA ILE A 112 -11.63 8.24 -2.72
C ILE A 112 -12.38 7.19 -1.91
N ALA A 113 -13.71 7.16 -2.00
CA ALA A 113 -14.52 6.15 -1.30
C ALA A 113 -14.16 4.71 -1.75
N GLY A 114 -14.00 4.50 -3.05
CA GLY A 114 -13.56 3.20 -3.60
C GLY A 114 -12.16 2.80 -3.13
N LEU A 115 -11.21 3.74 -3.14
CA LEU A 115 -9.84 3.50 -2.67
C LEU A 115 -9.78 3.26 -1.16
N ALA A 116 -10.62 3.94 -0.36
CA ALA A 116 -10.73 3.72 1.08
C ALA A 116 -11.24 2.29 1.39
N ILE A 117 -12.25 1.80 0.67
CA ILE A 117 -12.72 0.42 0.79
C ILE A 117 -11.60 -0.57 0.43
N LYS A 118 -10.86 -0.31 -0.65
CA LYS A 118 -9.75 -1.16 -1.07
C LYS A 118 -8.62 -1.18 -0.03
N LEU A 119 -8.29 -0.02 0.56
CA LEU A 119 -7.34 0.09 1.67
C LEU A 119 -7.78 -0.73 2.89
N GLU A 120 -9.04 -0.63 3.29
CA GLU A 120 -9.61 -1.38 4.41
C GLU A 120 -9.51 -2.89 4.17
N GLN A 121 -9.83 -3.34 2.97
CA GLN A 121 -9.82 -4.76 2.60
C GLN A 121 -8.42 -5.36 2.54
N THR A 122 -7.41 -4.57 2.15
CA THR A 122 -6.05 -5.07 1.93
C THR A 122 -5.12 -4.82 3.12
N ALA A 123 -5.05 -3.59 3.62
CA ALA A 123 -4.07 -3.22 4.65
C ALA A 123 -4.57 -3.41 6.09
N LEU A 124 -5.88 -3.28 6.33
CA LEU A 124 -6.42 -3.21 7.70
C LEU A 124 -7.05 -4.53 8.17
N LYS A 125 -7.48 -5.40 7.27
CA LYS A 125 -7.95 -6.76 7.63
C LYS A 125 -6.83 -7.70 8.09
N THR A 126 -5.59 -7.37 7.84
CA THR A 126 -4.42 -8.19 8.21
C THR A 126 -4.01 -8.02 9.68
N LYS A 127 -4.76 -7.24 10.48
CA LYS A 127 -4.64 -7.22 11.95
C LYS A 127 -5.44 -8.38 12.55
N ARG A 128 -4.95 -9.61 12.40
CA ARG A 128 -5.34 -10.75 13.23
C ARG A 128 -4.12 -11.37 13.86
#